data_40ab733dad6dbcc09ecf388667406e4c
#
_entry.id   40ab733dad6dbcc09ecf388667406e4c
#
_cell.length_a   1.000
_cell.length_b   1.000
_cell.length_c   1.000
_cell.angle_alpha   90.00
_cell.angle_beta   90.00
_cell.angle_gamma   90.00
#
_symmetry.space_group_name_H-M   'P 1'
#
loop_
_entity.id
_entity.type
_entity.pdbx_description
1 polymer ?
#
loop_
_entity_poly.entity_id
_entity_poly.type
_entity_poly.pdbx_seq_one_letter_code
_entity_poly.pdbx_strand_id
1 'polypeptide(L)'
;MRRAVPDDPAPTPSGQLGVPDGLLDVVARSWPLFGADEPDAATVRRRLRAVIGVPVRPTAAEAAVTVHERWRRDGLDGAEVSWDAGFGPRVAGRVLRPAGETTPLPGALFLHCHGGVKRFGLDKLADGADGRPAHPVVSSLRDTLYGGRAPAEELARRGHHVLVHDGFGWGSRRTPLAALPPRSRAAAAHELADRTARGERFDEAGEYDVHAGAAEDAVAKALGVLGTSWAGVLAREDLLALSVLTADPGVRPGGAALLGLSGGGARAAVAAALARDEAALAGAVRAVVVAAMVSTLREVLPQHLHAHTWALMTPGLGTVADWPQVVAAAVPTPLLVQFAARDALFPADGVRRAHDVLTRAYAGAPGAYRGTVHDAPHRFDRVMQDEAFDWLARTPAGDHA
;
A
#
# COMPACT_ATOMS: atom_id res chain seq x y z
N MET A 1 44.47 -36.60 -5.55
CA MET A 1 44.16 -35.60 -6.56
C MET A 1 42.77 -35.02 -6.27
N ARG A 2 42.68 -33.86 -5.64
CA ARG A 2 41.40 -33.11 -5.48
C ARG A 2 41.14 -32.42 -6.82
N ARG A 3 40.01 -32.74 -7.47
CA ARG A 3 39.53 -31.98 -8.63
C ARG A 3 39.30 -30.54 -8.15
N ALA A 4 39.94 -29.56 -8.76
CA ALA A 4 39.61 -28.16 -8.60
C ALA A 4 38.15 -27.97 -9.08
N VAL A 5 37.34 -27.41 -8.19
CA VAL A 5 36.01 -26.88 -8.58
C VAL A 5 36.30 -25.69 -9.49
N PRO A 6 35.73 -25.59 -10.69
CA PRO A 6 35.91 -24.40 -11.52
C PRO A 6 35.45 -23.17 -10.71
N ASP A 7 36.20 -22.07 -10.82
CA ASP A 7 35.76 -20.78 -10.29
C ASP A 7 34.36 -20.49 -10.83
N ASP A 8 33.41 -20.31 -9.93
CA ASP A 8 32.05 -19.87 -10.31
C ASP A 8 32.18 -18.53 -11.05
N PRO A 9 31.59 -18.42 -12.25
CA PRO A 9 31.58 -17.13 -12.96
C PRO A 9 30.90 -16.08 -12.07
N ALA A 10 31.41 -14.84 -12.13
CA ALA A 10 30.80 -13.70 -11.43
C ALA A 10 29.29 -13.68 -11.69
N PRO A 11 28.45 -13.54 -10.64
CA PRO A 11 27.00 -13.62 -10.80
C PRO A 11 26.50 -12.56 -11.78
N THR A 12 25.85 -13.02 -12.84
CA THR A 12 25.08 -12.14 -13.74
C THR A 12 23.87 -11.58 -12.99
N PRO A 13 23.21 -10.49 -13.45
CA PRO A 13 22.01 -9.95 -12.80
C PRO A 13 20.91 -10.99 -12.52
N SER A 14 20.75 -12.01 -13.35
CA SER A 14 19.86 -13.15 -13.12
C SER A 14 20.34 -14.05 -11.98
N GLY A 15 21.63 -14.18 -11.74
CA GLY A 15 22.18 -14.94 -10.61
C GLY A 15 21.81 -14.40 -9.24
N GLN A 16 21.48 -13.12 -9.11
CA GLN A 16 21.01 -12.52 -7.87
C GLN A 16 19.56 -12.90 -7.52
N LEU A 17 18.75 -13.32 -8.52
CA LEU A 17 17.39 -13.83 -8.30
C LEU A 17 17.37 -15.29 -7.81
N GLY A 18 18.51 -15.97 -7.76
CA GLY A 18 18.57 -17.40 -7.42
C GLY A 18 17.96 -18.32 -8.48
N VAL A 19 17.80 -17.84 -9.72
CA VAL A 19 17.30 -18.60 -10.86
C VAL A 19 18.36 -18.69 -11.93
N PRO A 20 18.37 -19.79 -12.75
CA PRO A 20 19.35 -19.95 -13.84
C PRO A 20 19.30 -18.82 -14.86
N ASP A 21 20.45 -18.46 -15.41
CA ASP A 21 20.55 -17.53 -16.52
C ASP A 21 19.69 -17.98 -17.72
N GLY A 22 19.09 -17.03 -18.41
CA GLY A 22 18.22 -17.27 -19.55
C GLY A 22 16.81 -17.72 -19.20
N LEU A 23 16.48 -17.99 -17.93
CA LEU A 23 15.10 -18.34 -17.55
C LEU A 23 14.13 -17.20 -17.89
N LEU A 24 14.51 -15.94 -17.67
CA LEU A 24 13.70 -14.79 -18.06
C LEU A 24 13.39 -14.77 -19.57
N ASP A 25 14.37 -15.11 -20.40
CA ASP A 25 14.17 -15.19 -21.86
C ASP A 25 13.23 -16.34 -22.25
N VAL A 26 13.31 -17.48 -21.53
CA VAL A 26 12.38 -18.60 -21.73
C VAL A 26 10.96 -18.18 -21.37
N VAL A 27 10.76 -17.52 -20.22
CA VAL A 27 9.46 -17.03 -19.78
C VAL A 27 8.92 -15.96 -20.74
N ALA A 28 9.76 -15.02 -21.19
CA ALA A 28 9.37 -13.97 -22.12
C ALA A 28 8.92 -14.47 -23.49
N ARG A 29 9.38 -15.66 -23.90
CA ARG A 29 8.87 -16.33 -25.11
C ARG A 29 7.48 -16.92 -24.93
N SER A 30 7.07 -17.20 -23.69
CA SER A 30 5.77 -17.81 -23.38
C SER A 30 4.69 -16.75 -23.10
N TRP A 31 5.10 -15.63 -22.48
CA TRP A 31 4.18 -14.57 -22.08
C TRP A 31 4.82 -13.20 -22.30
N PRO A 32 4.03 -12.15 -22.68
CA PRO A 32 4.51 -10.78 -22.61
C PRO A 32 4.85 -10.47 -21.15
N LEU A 33 6.07 -9.96 -20.88
CA LEU A 33 6.50 -9.58 -19.55
C LEU A 33 6.49 -8.06 -19.40
N PHE A 34 6.14 -7.62 -18.20
CA PHE A 34 6.21 -6.22 -17.79
C PHE A 34 5.44 -5.27 -18.71
N GLY A 35 4.25 -5.74 -19.17
CA GLY A 35 3.38 -4.97 -20.04
C GLY A 35 3.92 -4.75 -21.45
N ALA A 36 4.77 -5.64 -21.95
CA ALA A 36 5.34 -5.54 -23.30
C ALA A 36 4.29 -5.61 -24.42
N ASP A 37 3.07 -6.09 -24.13
CA ASP A 37 1.91 -6.09 -25.03
C ASP A 37 1.09 -4.78 -24.97
N GLU A 38 1.55 -3.79 -24.18
CA GLU A 38 0.92 -2.48 -24.00
C GLU A 38 -0.60 -2.56 -23.75
N PRO A 39 -1.06 -3.31 -22.75
CA PRO A 39 -2.47 -3.52 -22.51
C PRO A 39 -3.17 -2.21 -22.13
N ASP A 40 -4.41 -2.02 -22.62
CA ASP A 40 -5.25 -0.91 -22.20
C ASP A 40 -5.67 -1.02 -20.71
N ALA A 41 -6.11 0.08 -20.13
CA ALA A 41 -6.46 0.15 -18.71
C ALA A 41 -7.54 -0.86 -18.29
N ALA A 42 -8.55 -1.12 -19.12
CA ALA A 42 -9.61 -2.09 -18.81
C ALA A 42 -9.06 -3.53 -18.82
N THR A 43 -8.18 -3.83 -19.76
CA THR A 43 -7.47 -5.12 -19.81
C THR A 43 -6.55 -5.30 -18.60
N VAL A 44 -5.81 -4.25 -18.18
CA VAL A 44 -4.99 -4.27 -16.97
C VAL A 44 -5.86 -4.57 -15.75
N ARG A 45 -6.96 -3.86 -15.53
CA ARG A 45 -7.87 -4.08 -14.39
C ARG A 45 -8.40 -5.49 -14.32
N ARG A 46 -8.89 -6.02 -15.44
CA ARG A 46 -9.42 -7.38 -15.52
C ARG A 46 -8.34 -8.43 -15.20
N ARG A 47 -7.14 -8.30 -15.81
CA ARG A 47 -6.00 -9.19 -15.57
C ARG A 47 -5.49 -9.06 -14.13
N LEU A 48 -5.38 -7.83 -13.62
CA LEU A 48 -4.95 -7.54 -12.25
C LEU A 48 -5.85 -8.22 -11.23
N ARG A 49 -7.19 -8.03 -11.34
CA ARG A 49 -8.16 -8.67 -10.46
C ARG A 49 -7.99 -10.20 -10.42
N ALA A 50 -7.75 -10.80 -11.58
CA ALA A 50 -7.56 -12.26 -11.69
C ALA A 50 -6.23 -12.69 -11.06
N VAL A 51 -5.10 -12.01 -11.37
CA VAL A 51 -3.78 -12.47 -10.92
C VAL A 51 -3.57 -12.28 -9.43
N ILE A 52 -4.08 -11.19 -8.83
CA ILE A 52 -4.00 -11.02 -7.37
C ILE A 52 -5.06 -11.83 -6.62
N GLY A 53 -6.06 -12.38 -7.33
CA GLY A 53 -7.07 -13.26 -6.74
C GLY A 53 -7.94 -12.55 -5.70
N VAL A 54 -8.62 -11.46 -6.06
CA VAL A 54 -9.44 -10.67 -5.11
C VAL A 54 -10.63 -11.49 -4.64
N PRO A 55 -10.72 -11.85 -3.33
CA PRO A 55 -11.86 -12.61 -2.81
C PRO A 55 -13.14 -11.76 -2.79
N VAL A 56 -14.30 -12.42 -2.78
CA VAL A 56 -15.59 -11.77 -2.56
C VAL A 56 -15.58 -11.01 -1.23
N ARG A 57 -16.12 -9.80 -1.21
CA ARG A 57 -16.21 -8.95 -0.01
C ARG A 57 -17.65 -8.72 0.42
N PRO A 58 -17.90 -8.44 1.71
CA PRO A 58 -19.20 -7.94 2.17
C PRO A 58 -19.49 -6.55 1.58
N THR A 59 -20.73 -6.18 1.55
CA THR A 59 -21.18 -4.80 1.29
C THR A 59 -20.90 -3.91 2.50
N ALA A 60 -20.97 -2.59 2.33
CA ALA A 60 -20.83 -1.65 3.44
C ALA A 60 -21.88 -1.89 4.55
N ALA A 61 -23.10 -2.29 4.21
CA ALA A 61 -24.16 -2.60 5.16
C ALA A 61 -23.83 -3.89 5.97
N GLU A 62 -23.34 -4.93 5.29
CA GLU A 62 -22.93 -6.19 5.92
C GLU A 62 -21.67 -6.04 6.78
N ALA A 63 -20.84 -5.05 6.50
CA ALA A 63 -19.66 -4.75 7.30
C ALA A 63 -19.98 -4.35 8.76
N ALA A 64 -21.22 -3.94 9.05
CA ALA A 64 -21.72 -3.64 10.39
C ALA A 64 -20.74 -2.72 11.17
N VAL A 65 -20.58 -1.50 10.71
CA VAL A 65 -19.67 -0.51 11.32
C VAL A 65 -20.12 -0.21 12.75
N THR A 66 -19.19 -0.30 13.69
CA THR A 66 -19.37 0.03 15.10
C THR A 66 -18.50 1.23 15.45
N VAL A 67 -19.07 2.24 16.07
CA VAL A 67 -18.34 3.36 16.67
C VAL A 67 -18.12 3.01 18.15
N HIS A 68 -16.85 2.94 18.57
CA HIS A 68 -16.47 2.58 19.95
C HIS A 68 -16.33 3.80 20.83
N GLU A 69 -15.69 4.85 20.31
CA GLU A 69 -15.38 6.06 21.05
C GLU A 69 -15.35 7.26 20.10
N ARG A 70 -15.81 8.42 20.60
CA ARG A 70 -15.67 9.71 19.93
C ARG A 70 -14.85 10.63 20.81
N TRP A 71 -13.99 11.41 20.20
CA TRP A 71 -13.10 12.34 20.92
C TRP A 71 -12.94 13.65 20.16
N ARG A 72 -12.50 14.68 20.90
CA ARG A 72 -12.12 15.97 20.33
C ARG A 72 -10.77 16.40 20.89
N ARG A 73 -9.81 16.64 20.02
CA ARG A 73 -8.45 17.02 20.38
C ARG A 73 -7.74 17.71 19.23
N ASP A 74 -6.87 18.68 19.52
CA ASP A 74 -5.93 19.30 18.57
C ASP A 74 -6.59 19.79 17.27
N GLY A 75 -7.81 20.36 17.38
CA GLY A 75 -8.57 20.88 16.26
C GLY A 75 -9.27 19.79 15.42
N LEU A 76 -9.36 18.55 15.93
CA LEU A 76 -10.03 17.43 15.27
C LEU A 76 -11.17 16.87 16.10
N ASP A 77 -12.23 16.45 15.43
CA ASP A 77 -13.18 15.47 15.90
C ASP A 77 -12.78 14.10 15.32
N GLY A 78 -12.61 13.12 16.19
CA GLY A 78 -12.21 11.77 15.83
C GLY A 78 -13.20 10.72 16.32
N ALA A 79 -13.18 9.54 15.69
CA ALA A 79 -13.90 8.37 16.13
C ALA A 79 -13.09 7.10 15.89
N GLU A 80 -12.99 6.27 16.93
CA GLU A 80 -12.52 4.89 16.82
C GLU A 80 -13.67 4.04 16.30
N VAL A 81 -13.46 3.36 15.19
CA VAL A 81 -14.48 2.53 14.54
C VAL A 81 -13.94 1.13 14.27
N SER A 82 -14.85 0.18 14.10
CA SER A 82 -14.49 -1.12 13.55
C SER A 82 -15.59 -1.66 12.65
N TRP A 83 -15.23 -2.57 11.75
CA TRP A 83 -16.18 -3.27 10.89
C TRP A 83 -15.77 -4.72 10.67
N ASP A 84 -16.74 -5.54 10.26
CA ASP A 84 -16.51 -6.93 9.93
C ASP A 84 -16.00 -7.05 8.47
N ALA A 85 -14.87 -7.69 8.28
CA ALA A 85 -14.37 -8.03 6.98
C ALA A 85 -14.88 -9.38 6.45
N GLY A 86 -15.71 -10.10 7.20
CA GLY A 86 -16.19 -11.44 6.87
C GLY A 86 -15.20 -12.56 7.20
N PHE A 87 -14.06 -12.23 7.82
CA PHE A 87 -13.09 -13.20 8.34
C PHE A 87 -12.13 -12.55 9.34
N GLY A 88 -11.59 -13.34 10.26
CA GLY A 88 -10.60 -12.92 11.26
C GLY A 88 -11.14 -11.87 12.24
N PRO A 89 -10.26 -11.14 12.93
CA PRO A 89 -10.65 -10.04 13.79
C PRO A 89 -11.31 -8.91 13.00
N ARG A 90 -12.17 -8.10 13.65
CA ARG A 90 -12.73 -6.89 13.04
C ARG A 90 -11.60 -5.95 12.61
N VAL A 91 -11.81 -5.25 11.51
CA VAL A 91 -10.90 -4.20 11.05
C VAL A 91 -11.05 -2.99 11.97
N ALA A 92 -9.99 -2.56 12.62
CA ALA A 92 -9.97 -1.28 13.31
C ALA A 92 -9.74 -0.15 12.30
N GLY A 93 -10.48 0.92 12.49
CA GLY A 93 -10.37 2.16 11.71
C GLY A 93 -10.47 3.39 12.60
N ARG A 94 -10.06 4.51 12.07
CA ARG A 94 -10.16 5.82 12.72
C ARG A 94 -10.68 6.83 11.72
N VAL A 95 -11.77 7.50 12.07
CA VAL A 95 -12.36 8.59 11.31
C VAL A 95 -11.91 9.91 11.90
N LEU A 96 -11.48 10.85 11.08
CA LEU A 96 -10.97 12.15 11.48
C LEU A 96 -11.60 13.26 10.64
N ARG A 97 -11.95 14.39 11.27
CA ARG A 97 -12.43 15.58 10.58
C ARG A 97 -12.09 16.85 11.38
N PRO A 98 -12.15 18.06 10.80
CA PRO A 98 -11.99 19.29 11.56
C PRO A 98 -13.01 19.39 12.70
N ALA A 99 -12.55 19.88 13.87
CA ALA A 99 -13.41 19.98 15.04
C ALA A 99 -14.57 20.97 14.83
N GLY A 100 -15.78 20.53 15.18
CA GLY A 100 -16.99 21.35 15.08
C GLY A 100 -17.55 21.50 13.67
N GLU A 101 -16.90 20.94 12.65
CA GLU A 101 -17.44 20.96 11.30
C GLU A 101 -18.60 19.95 11.18
N THR A 102 -19.76 20.39 10.71
CA THR A 102 -20.97 19.56 10.62
C THR A 102 -21.38 19.27 9.18
N THR A 103 -20.86 20.04 8.21
CA THR A 103 -21.17 19.81 6.80
C THR A 103 -20.39 18.61 6.23
N PRO A 104 -20.95 17.92 5.22
CA PRO A 104 -20.19 16.85 4.55
C PRO A 104 -18.93 17.39 3.87
N LEU A 105 -17.81 16.71 4.11
CA LEU A 105 -16.49 17.06 3.62
C LEU A 105 -16.02 16.13 2.50
N PRO A 106 -15.03 16.54 1.69
CA PRO A 106 -14.34 15.63 0.78
C PRO A 106 -13.79 14.42 1.52
N GLY A 107 -14.17 13.21 1.09
CA GLY A 107 -13.66 11.98 1.68
C GLY A 107 -12.19 11.71 1.29
N ALA A 108 -11.44 11.07 2.19
CA ALA A 108 -10.11 10.55 1.92
C ALA A 108 -9.87 9.23 2.63
N LEU A 109 -9.46 8.19 1.89
CA LEU A 109 -8.98 6.92 2.44
C LEU A 109 -7.46 6.94 2.42
N PHE A 110 -6.84 7.05 3.60
CA PHE A 110 -5.39 7.10 3.72
C PHE A 110 -4.85 5.74 4.16
N LEU A 111 -4.07 5.10 3.28
CA LEU A 111 -3.58 3.74 3.44
C LEU A 111 -2.15 3.74 3.96
N HIS A 112 -1.90 3.02 5.05
CA HIS A 112 -0.58 2.97 5.69
C HIS A 112 0.44 2.19 4.86
N CYS A 113 1.73 2.56 4.99
CA CYS A 113 2.86 1.87 4.39
C CYS A 113 3.14 0.51 5.06
N HIS A 114 3.96 -0.32 4.40
CA HIS A 114 4.52 -1.52 5.04
C HIS A 114 5.46 -1.13 6.19
N GLY A 115 6.54 -0.42 5.89
CA GLY A 115 7.47 0.18 6.85
C GLY A 115 8.20 -0.81 7.77
N GLY A 116 8.17 -2.11 7.48
CA GLY A 116 8.75 -3.14 8.36
C GLY A 116 8.03 -3.34 9.70
N VAL A 117 7.02 -2.54 10.01
CA VAL A 117 6.30 -2.53 11.29
C VAL A 117 4.91 -3.11 11.07
N LYS A 118 4.70 -4.38 11.43
CA LYS A 118 3.41 -5.10 11.31
C LYS A 118 2.56 -5.06 12.58
N ARG A 119 3.20 -4.81 13.73
CA ARG A 119 2.49 -4.66 15.02
C ARG A 119 1.49 -3.51 14.98
N PHE A 120 1.78 -2.47 14.20
CA PHE A 120 0.98 -1.26 14.02
C PHE A 120 0.62 -1.05 12.55
N GLY A 121 -0.59 -0.62 12.27
CA GLY A 121 -1.08 -0.25 10.94
C GLY A 121 -1.53 1.20 10.89
N LEU A 122 -2.79 1.47 11.23
CA LEU A 122 -3.40 2.80 11.22
C LEU A 122 -2.69 3.80 12.15
N ASP A 123 -2.06 3.33 13.23
CA ASP A 123 -1.30 4.19 14.16
C ASP A 123 -0.11 4.90 13.50
N LYS A 124 0.38 4.40 12.36
CA LYS A 124 1.40 5.10 11.56
C LYS A 124 0.89 6.43 11.01
N LEU A 125 -0.42 6.56 10.82
CA LEU A 125 -1.08 7.67 10.14
C LEU A 125 -1.85 8.62 11.06
N ALA A 126 -2.34 8.13 12.20
CA ALA A 126 -3.20 8.89 13.12
C ALA A 126 -2.99 8.43 14.57
N ASP A 127 -3.19 9.33 15.53
CA ASP A 127 -3.11 9.04 16.96
C ASP A 127 -4.46 8.57 17.51
N GLY A 128 -4.43 7.73 18.55
CA GLY A 128 -5.61 7.15 19.19
C GLY A 128 -6.43 8.11 20.04
N ALA A 129 -7.64 7.69 20.39
CA ALA A 129 -8.57 8.44 21.23
C ALA A 129 -8.01 8.77 22.62
N ASP A 130 -7.15 7.91 23.15
CA ASP A 130 -6.60 8.03 24.51
C ASP A 130 -5.62 9.21 24.70
N GLY A 131 -5.25 9.90 23.61
CA GLY A 131 -4.34 11.05 23.63
C GLY A 131 -2.91 10.72 24.07
N ARG A 132 -2.57 9.44 24.17
CA ARG A 132 -1.21 9.02 24.53
C ARG A 132 -0.23 9.26 23.37
N PRO A 133 1.04 9.55 23.67
CA PRO A 133 2.06 9.56 22.66
C PRO A 133 2.09 8.25 21.87
N ALA A 134 2.36 8.33 20.58
CA ALA A 134 2.53 7.15 19.76
C ALA A 134 3.64 6.25 20.32
N HIS A 135 3.49 4.94 20.13
CA HIS A 135 4.51 3.97 20.53
C HIS A 135 5.88 4.35 19.94
N PRO A 136 7.01 4.18 20.65
CA PRO A 136 8.33 4.60 20.17
C PRO A 136 8.67 4.12 18.75
N VAL A 137 8.30 2.88 18.40
CA VAL A 137 8.47 2.32 17.05
C VAL A 137 7.67 3.12 16.00
N VAL A 138 6.44 3.52 16.33
CA VAL A 138 5.60 4.34 15.45
C VAL A 138 6.15 5.77 15.32
N SER A 139 6.60 6.36 16.43
CA SER A 139 7.24 7.69 16.42
C SER A 139 8.48 7.69 15.53
N SER A 140 9.39 6.72 15.71
CA SER A 140 10.58 6.56 14.88
C SER A 140 10.25 6.36 13.40
N LEU A 141 9.23 5.55 13.10
CA LEU A 141 8.74 5.37 11.74
C LEU A 141 8.20 6.69 11.16
N ARG A 142 7.41 7.44 11.92
CA ARG A 142 6.89 8.75 11.48
C ARG A 142 8.02 9.75 11.24
N ASP A 143 9.05 9.78 12.09
CA ASP A 143 10.23 10.65 11.91
C ASP A 143 10.95 10.32 10.60
N THR A 144 11.13 9.04 10.32
CA THR A 144 11.83 8.57 9.13
C THR A 144 11.00 8.76 7.85
N LEU A 145 9.72 8.38 7.88
CA LEU A 145 8.89 8.23 6.68
C LEU A 145 7.88 9.35 6.47
N TYR A 146 7.41 10.00 7.55
CA TYR A 146 6.30 10.97 7.49
C TYR A 146 6.65 12.37 8.02
N GLY A 147 7.95 12.65 8.18
CA GLY A 147 8.41 13.96 8.64
C GLY A 147 7.98 14.30 10.08
N GLY A 148 7.87 13.27 10.94
CA GLY A 148 7.59 13.39 12.37
C GLY A 148 6.15 13.80 12.70
N ARG A 149 5.16 13.52 11.82
CA ARG A 149 3.75 13.83 12.10
C ARG A 149 2.82 12.66 11.74
N ALA A 150 1.62 12.68 12.27
CA ALA A 150 0.51 11.83 11.88
C ALA A 150 -0.16 12.42 10.63
N PRO A 151 0.14 11.94 9.40
CA PRO A 151 -0.23 12.66 8.18
C PRO A 151 -1.73 12.67 7.90
N ALA A 152 -2.50 11.70 8.39
CA ALA A 152 -3.94 11.68 8.21
C ALA A 152 -4.64 12.76 9.04
N GLU A 153 -4.11 13.09 10.23
CA GLU A 153 -4.61 14.18 11.04
C GLU A 153 -4.39 15.52 10.36
N GLU A 154 -3.22 15.71 9.74
CA GLU A 154 -2.92 16.94 9.00
C GLU A 154 -3.86 17.11 7.79
N LEU A 155 -4.14 16.03 7.05
CA LEU A 155 -5.11 16.07 5.96
C LEU A 155 -6.53 16.41 6.47
N ALA A 156 -6.91 15.84 7.62
CA ALA A 156 -8.20 16.14 8.24
C ALA A 156 -8.30 17.63 8.64
N ARG A 157 -7.26 18.20 9.27
CA ARG A 157 -7.21 19.66 9.61
C ARG A 157 -7.36 20.56 8.39
N ARG A 158 -6.99 20.07 7.20
CA ARG A 158 -7.16 20.78 5.91
C ARG A 158 -8.54 20.59 5.27
N GLY A 159 -9.54 20.16 6.04
CA GLY A 159 -10.93 20.12 5.58
C GLY A 159 -11.35 18.81 4.90
N HIS A 160 -10.75 17.68 5.25
CA HIS A 160 -11.14 16.38 4.75
C HIS A 160 -11.81 15.51 5.84
N HIS A 161 -12.73 14.65 5.41
CA HIS A 161 -13.22 13.52 6.20
C HIS A 161 -12.34 12.31 5.89
N VAL A 162 -11.43 11.99 6.81
CA VAL A 162 -10.38 11.01 6.58
C VAL A 162 -10.69 9.70 7.30
N LEU A 163 -10.63 8.58 6.57
CA LEU A 163 -10.62 7.24 7.14
C LEU A 163 -9.22 6.64 7.00
N VAL A 164 -8.69 6.12 8.10
CA VAL A 164 -7.53 5.22 8.13
C VAL A 164 -7.97 3.88 8.71
N HIS A 165 -7.33 2.79 8.27
CA HIS A 165 -7.64 1.46 8.79
C HIS A 165 -6.44 0.53 8.77
N ASP A 166 -6.51 -0.52 9.59
CA ASP A 166 -5.54 -1.60 9.53
C ASP A 166 -5.82 -2.51 8.33
N GLY A 167 -4.80 -2.78 7.53
CA GLY A 167 -4.87 -3.76 6.46
C GLY A 167 -4.46 -5.15 6.93
N PHE A 168 -4.84 -6.17 6.17
CA PHE A 168 -4.49 -7.57 6.43
C PHE A 168 -2.99 -7.75 6.70
N GLY A 169 -2.68 -8.33 7.86
CA GLY A 169 -1.31 -8.53 8.34
C GLY A 169 -0.75 -7.42 9.22
N TRP A 170 -1.50 -6.33 9.47
CA TRP A 170 -1.10 -5.21 10.33
C TRP A 170 -2.11 -4.91 11.42
N GLY A 171 -1.64 -4.33 12.51
CA GLY A 171 -2.46 -3.79 13.59
C GLY A 171 -3.49 -4.78 14.12
N SER A 172 -4.77 -4.43 14.12
CA SER A 172 -5.90 -5.30 14.50
C SER A 172 -6.07 -6.51 13.57
N ARG A 173 -5.57 -6.42 12.34
CA ARG A 173 -5.64 -7.46 11.30
C ARG A 173 -4.42 -8.38 11.27
N ARG A 174 -3.49 -8.20 12.21
CA ARG A 174 -2.28 -9.04 12.32
C ARG A 174 -2.62 -10.46 12.73
N THR A 175 -1.83 -11.42 12.25
CA THR A 175 -1.93 -12.80 12.72
C THR A 175 -1.40 -12.89 14.15
N PRO A 176 -2.15 -13.48 15.10
CA PRO A 176 -1.63 -13.72 16.45
C PRO A 176 -0.33 -14.54 16.41
N LEU A 177 0.64 -14.21 17.26
CA LEU A 177 1.96 -14.86 17.28
C LEU A 177 1.85 -16.39 17.35
N ALA A 178 0.93 -16.91 18.17
CA ALA A 178 0.72 -18.34 18.32
C ALA A 178 0.20 -19.04 17.05
N ALA A 179 -0.47 -18.30 16.16
CA ALA A 179 -1.01 -18.80 14.91
C ALA A 179 -0.04 -18.69 13.72
N LEU A 180 1.11 -18.02 13.91
CA LEU A 180 2.16 -18.00 12.87
C LEU A 180 2.76 -19.39 12.68
N PRO A 181 3.22 -19.75 11.46
CA PRO A 181 3.77 -21.07 11.19
C PRO A 181 4.91 -21.44 12.15
N PRO A 182 4.91 -22.63 12.76
CA PRO A 182 5.91 -23.01 13.78
C PRO A 182 7.36 -22.88 13.29
N ARG A 183 7.59 -23.22 12.02
CA ARG A 183 8.93 -23.14 11.40
C ARG A 183 9.40 -21.69 11.26
N SER A 184 8.52 -20.78 10.88
CA SER A 184 8.83 -19.34 10.80
C SER A 184 9.07 -18.76 12.18
N ARG A 185 8.30 -19.18 13.21
CA ARG A 185 8.53 -18.76 14.60
C ARG A 185 9.90 -19.22 15.11
N ALA A 186 10.32 -20.45 14.79
CA ALA A 186 11.63 -20.94 15.15
C ALA A 186 12.76 -20.14 14.47
N ALA A 187 12.63 -19.84 13.18
CA ALA A 187 13.59 -19.00 12.46
C ALA A 187 13.70 -17.60 13.06
N ALA A 188 12.56 -16.95 13.35
CA ALA A 188 12.52 -15.65 13.99
C ALA A 188 13.17 -15.66 15.39
N ALA A 189 12.97 -16.73 16.18
CA ALA A 189 13.61 -16.87 17.49
C ALA A 189 15.15 -16.94 17.39
N HIS A 190 15.68 -17.59 16.36
CA HIS A 190 17.12 -17.59 16.09
C HIS A 190 17.62 -16.22 15.66
N GLU A 191 16.89 -15.52 14.79
CA GLU A 191 17.24 -14.17 14.38
C GLU A 191 17.23 -13.19 15.56
N LEU A 192 16.21 -13.24 16.42
CA LEU A 192 16.13 -12.43 17.62
C LEU A 192 17.31 -12.71 18.58
N ALA A 193 17.66 -13.98 18.80
CA ALA A 193 18.79 -14.35 19.64
C ALA A 193 20.12 -13.80 19.08
N ASP A 194 20.35 -13.92 17.78
CA ASP A 194 21.55 -13.43 17.12
C ASP A 194 21.63 -11.88 17.15
N ARG A 195 20.55 -11.19 16.88
CA ARG A 195 20.47 -9.72 16.95
C ARG A 195 20.67 -9.22 18.39
N THR A 196 20.08 -9.90 19.36
CA THR A 196 20.26 -9.58 20.80
C THR A 196 21.73 -9.79 21.22
N ALA A 197 22.37 -10.85 20.74
CA ALA A 197 23.80 -11.09 21.00
C ALA A 197 24.70 -9.98 20.41
N ARG A 198 24.26 -9.30 19.35
CA ARG A 198 24.91 -8.11 18.78
C ARG A 198 24.56 -6.80 19.50
N GLY A 199 23.77 -6.86 20.57
CA GLY A 199 23.43 -5.70 21.40
C GLY A 199 22.13 -4.98 21.01
N GLU A 200 21.35 -5.51 20.05
CA GLU A 200 20.03 -4.96 19.75
C GLU A 200 19.05 -5.30 20.88
N ARG A 201 18.10 -4.40 21.12
CA ARG A 201 17.05 -4.58 22.12
C ARG A 201 15.69 -4.51 21.43
N PHE A 202 14.82 -5.44 21.80
CA PHE A 202 13.46 -5.53 21.29
C PHE A 202 12.48 -5.38 22.44
N ASP A 203 11.40 -4.64 22.20
CA ASP A 203 10.18 -4.71 22.98
C ASP A 203 9.21 -5.72 22.35
N GLU A 204 8.04 -5.93 22.94
CA GLU A 204 7.02 -6.84 22.42
C GLU A 204 6.64 -6.53 20.95
N ALA A 205 6.63 -5.26 20.57
CA ALA A 205 6.32 -4.84 19.21
C ALA A 205 7.41 -5.23 18.23
N GLY A 206 8.67 -4.98 18.57
CA GLY A 206 9.82 -5.35 17.75
C GLY A 206 9.97 -6.87 17.62
N GLU A 207 9.76 -7.63 18.71
CA GLU A 207 9.75 -9.10 18.66
C GLU A 207 8.65 -9.61 17.72
N TYR A 208 7.43 -9.05 17.84
CA TYR A 208 6.34 -9.41 16.94
C TYR A 208 6.71 -9.15 15.47
N ASP A 209 7.31 -8.00 15.17
CA ASP A 209 7.65 -7.61 13.80
C ASP A 209 8.68 -8.56 13.17
N VAL A 210 9.68 -9.04 13.92
CA VAL A 210 10.62 -10.07 13.46
C VAL A 210 9.91 -11.37 13.16
N HIS A 211 9.02 -11.83 14.04
CA HIS A 211 8.23 -13.04 13.83
C HIS A 211 7.31 -12.94 12.62
N ALA A 212 6.62 -11.81 12.45
CA ALA A 212 5.69 -11.57 11.36
C ALA A 212 6.43 -11.44 10.01
N GLY A 213 7.62 -10.82 10.01
CA GLY A 213 8.49 -10.76 8.84
C GLY A 213 8.93 -12.16 8.38
N ALA A 214 9.47 -12.99 9.29
CA ALA A 214 9.88 -14.35 9.00
C ALA A 214 8.73 -15.28 8.54
N ALA A 215 7.49 -14.93 8.83
CA ALA A 215 6.31 -15.69 8.41
C ALA A 215 5.74 -15.25 7.05
N GLU A 216 6.15 -14.11 6.51
CA GLU A 216 5.53 -13.51 5.32
C GLU A 216 5.55 -14.46 4.12
N ASP A 217 6.69 -15.10 3.84
CA ASP A 217 6.82 -16.07 2.73
C ASP A 217 5.86 -17.26 2.87
N ALA A 218 5.75 -17.80 4.08
CA ALA A 218 4.89 -18.95 4.34
C ALA A 218 3.40 -18.59 4.18
N VAL A 219 3.02 -17.41 4.65
CA VAL A 219 1.65 -16.87 4.50
C VAL A 219 1.36 -16.60 3.03
N ALA A 220 2.28 -15.95 2.31
CA ALA A 220 2.11 -15.68 0.87
C ALA A 220 1.96 -16.98 0.05
N LYS A 221 2.75 -18.01 0.37
CA LYS A 221 2.63 -19.33 -0.25
C LYS A 221 1.25 -19.96 0.03
N ALA A 222 0.76 -19.89 1.27
CA ALA A 222 -0.56 -20.39 1.62
C ALA A 222 -1.68 -19.68 0.86
N LEU A 223 -1.62 -18.33 0.79
CA LEU A 223 -2.57 -17.52 0.02
C LEU A 223 -2.56 -17.91 -1.45
N GLY A 224 -1.36 -18.11 -2.05
CA GLY A 224 -1.22 -18.52 -3.44
C GLY A 224 -1.86 -19.88 -3.74
N VAL A 225 -1.72 -20.86 -2.84
CA VAL A 225 -2.38 -22.17 -2.96
C VAL A 225 -3.90 -22.04 -2.88
N LEU A 226 -4.41 -21.07 -2.10
CA LEU A 226 -5.84 -20.79 -1.97
C LEU A 226 -6.40 -19.95 -3.14
N GLY A 227 -5.59 -19.61 -4.14
CA GLY A 227 -6.03 -18.83 -5.31
C GLY A 227 -6.15 -17.32 -5.07
N THR A 228 -5.54 -16.82 -4.03
CA THR A 228 -5.45 -15.38 -3.72
C THR A 228 -3.99 -14.98 -3.48
N SER A 229 -3.78 -13.71 -3.15
CA SER A 229 -2.46 -13.20 -2.78
C SER A 229 -2.58 -12.20 -1.63
N TRP A 230 -1.44 -11.77 -1.08
CA TRP A 230 -1.43 -10.70 -0.08
C TRP A 230 -2.08 -9.42 -0.63
N ALA A 231 -1.74 -9.07 -1.88
CA ALA A 231 -2.37 -7.94 -2.59
C ALA A 231 -3.88 -8.14 -2.77
N GLY A 232 -4.33 -9.35 -3.09
CA GLY A 232 -5.75 -9.65 -3.28
C GLY A 232 -6.57 -9.50 -2.01
N VAL A 233 -6.04 -9.96 -0.86
CA VAL A 233 -6.71 -9.78 0.44
C VAL A 233 -6.72 -8.31 0.86
N LEU A 234 -5.60 -7.58 0.69
CA LEU A 234 -5.56 -6.14 0.96
C LEU A 234 -6.53 -5.36 0.06
N ALA A 235 -6.54 -5.64 -1.24
CA ALA A 235 -7.46 -4.98 -2.17
C ALA A 235 -8.93 -5.18 -1.78
N ARG A 236 -9.30 -6.39 -1.34
CA ARG A 236 -10.63 -6.69 -0.81
C ARG A 236 -10.98 -5.81 0.40
N GLU A 237 -10.06 -5.67 1.35
CA GLU A 237 -10.26 -4.85 2.56
C GLU A 237 -10.28 -3.35 2.25
N ASP A 238 -9.43 -2.88 1.34
CA ASP A 238 -9.37 -1.48 0.91
C ASP A 238 -10.64 -1.06 0.15
N LEU A 239 -11.18 -1.94 -0.73
CA LEU A 239 -12.45 -1.71 -1.40
C LEU A 239 -13.63 -1.69 -0.42
N LEU A 240 -13.59 -2.53 0.63
CA LEU A 240 -14.59 -2.48 1.69
C LEU A 240 -14.47 -1.18 2.50
N ALA A 241 -13.26 -0.76 2.87
CA ALA A 241 -13.03 0.51 3.56
C ALA A 241 -13.48 1.72 2.74
N LEU A 242 -13.27 1.68 1.41
CA LEU A 242 -13.80 2.70 0.49
C LEU A 242 -15.33 2.73 0.50
N SER A 243 -15.99 1.55 0.49
CA SER A 243 -17.44 1.45 0.60
C SER A 243 -17.97 2.00 1.93
N VAL A 244 -17.28 1.69 3.04
CA VAL A 244 -17.62 2.22 4.38
C VAL A 244 -17.47 3.74 4.42
N LEU A 245 -16.38 4.27 3.87
CA LEU A 245 -16.13 5.70 3.83
C LEU A 245 -17.18 6.45 3.00
N THR A 246 -17.47 5.95 1.80
CA THR A 246 -18.42 6.63 0.89
C THR A 246 -19.88 6.51 1.34
N ALA A 247 -20.20 5.56 2.21
CA ALA A 247 -21.50 5.45 2.87
C ALA A 247 -21.65 6.34 4.12
N ASP A 248 -20.56 6.94 4.62
CA ASP A 248 -20.61 7.83 5.78
C ASP A 248 -21.28 9.17 5.40
N PRO A 249 -22.33 9.60 6.11
CA PRO A 249 -23.02 10.87 5.83
C PRO A 249 -22.15 12.12 6.01
N GLY A 250 -21.01 11.99 6.72
CA GLY A 250 -20.02 13.04 6.84
C GLY A 250 -19.15 13.23 5.58
N VAL A 251 -19.28 12.36 4.60
CA VAL A 251 -18.55 12.43 3.33
C VAL A 251 -19.44 13.06 2.26
N ARG A 252 -18.91 14.08 1.60
CA ARG A 252 -19.59 14.74 0.50
C ARG A 252 -19.69 13.81 -0.73
N PRO A 253 -20.85 13.78 -1.45
CA PRO A 253 -20.95 13.09 -2.73
C PRO A 253 -19.85 13.53 -3.72
N GLY A 254 -19.46 12.65 -4.63
CA GLY A 254 -18.41 12.92 -5.63
C GLY A 254 -17.11 12.14 -5.40
N GLY A 255 -17.17 11.13 -4.54
CA GLY A 255 -16.09 10.19 -4.33
C GLY A 255 -15.03 10.64 -3.30
N ALA A 256 -14.16 9.72 -2.93
CA ALA A 256 -13.06 9.92 -2.00
C ALA A 256 -11.70 9.95 -2.72
N ALA A 257 -10.72 10.63 -2.13
CA ALA A 257 -9.33 10.48 -2.53
C ALA A 257 -8.74 9.21 -1.90
N LEU A 258 -7.94 8.47 -2.65
CA LEU A 258 -7.13 7.37 -2.13
C LEU A 258 -5.66 7.78 -2.12
N LEU A 259 -4.99 7.60 -1.00
CA LEU A 259 -3.60 8.05 -0.91
C LEU A 259 -2.75 7.17 0.00
N GLY A 260 -1.44 7.14 -0.26
CA GLY A 260 -0.49 6.44 0.59
C GLY A 260 0.96 6.54 0.14
N LEU A 261 1.84 6.21 1.08
CA LEU A 261 3.27 6.05 0.86
C LEU A 261 3.59 4.58 0.59
N SER A 262 4.48 4.31 -0.37
CA SER A 262 5.06 2.96 -0.55
C SER A 262 3.96 1.89 -0.72
N GLY A 263 3.94 0.86 0.10
CA GLY A 263 2.86 -0.13 0.12
C GLY A 263 1.45 0.47 0.24
N GLY A 264 1.27 1.59 0.94
CA GLY A 264 0.02 2.34 0.98
C GLY A 264 -0.34 2.97 -0.36
N GLY A 265 0.67 3.48 -1.09
CA GLY A 265 0.50 3.99 -2.46
C GLY A 265 0.12 2.90 -3.46
N ALA A 266 0.73 1.71 -3.35
CA ALA A 266 0.36 0.56 -4.15
C ALA A 266 -1.10 0.13 -3.91
N ARG A 267 -1.51 0.07 -2.62
CA ARG A 267 -2.90 -0.22 -2.23
C ARG A 267 -3.88 0.80 -2.79
N ALA A 268 -3.53 2.10 -2.72
CA ALA A 268 -4.34 3.17 -3.29
C ALA A 268 -4.54 3.01 -4.80
N ALA A 269 -3.47 2.71 -5.54
CA ALA A 269 -3.53 2.49 -6.99
C ALA A 269 -4.36 1.26 -7.35
N VAL A 270 -4.14 0.12 -6.67
CA VAL A 270 -4.89 -1.12 -6.90
C VAL A 270 -6.36 -0.93 -6.58
N ALA A 271 -6.70 -0.34 -5.42
CA ALA A 271 -8.08 -0.10 -5.03
C ALA A 271 -8.79 0.85 -6.01
N ALA A 272 -8.12 1.93 -6.45
CA ALA A 272 -8.66 2.85 -7.44
C ALA A 272 -8.92 2.18 -8.80
N ALA A 273 -7.98 1.36 -9.27
CA ALA A 273 -8.14 0.60 -10.51
C ALA A 273 -9.34 -0.34 -10.43
N LEU A 274 -9.43 -1.14 -9.36
CA LEU A 274 -10.47 -2.16 -9.22
C LEU A 274 -11.86 -1.60 -8.92
N ALA A 275 -11.95 -0.46 -8.23
CA ALA A 275 -13.20 0.22 -7.93
C ALA A 275 -13.94 0.66 -9.21
N ARG A 276 -13.23 0.97 -10.30
CA ARG A 276 -13.84 1.38 -11.57
C ARG A 276 -14.72 0.30 -12.20
N ASP A 277 -14.43 -0.95 -11.99
CA ASP A 277 -15.15 -2.10 -12.58
C ASP A 277 -16.19 -2.68 -11.61
N GLU A 278 -16.38 -2.08 -10.43
CA GLU A 278 -17.42 -2.46 -9.48
C GLU A 278 -18.59 -1.47 -9.49
N ALA A 279 -19.76 -1.92 -9.90
CA ALA A 279 -20.95 -1.06 -9.98
C ALA A 279 -21.26 -0.35 -8.65
N ALA A 280 -21.05 -1.03 -7.51
CA ALA A 280 -21.25 -0.45 -6.17
C ALA A 280 -20.23 0.64 -5.79
N LEU A 281 -19.16 0.77 -6.54
CA LEU A 281 -18.08 1.75 -6.33
C LEU A 281 -17.90 2.67 -7.53
N ALA A 282 -18.83 2.64 -8.49
CA ALA A 282 -18.80 3.55 -9.62
C ALA A 282 -18.77 5.01 -9.10
N GLY A 283 -17.75 5.77 -9.51
CA GLY A 283 -17.55 7.12 -9.04
C GLY A 283 -17.06 7.29 -7.59
N ALA A 284 -16.77 6.20 -6.86
CA ALA A 284 -16.31 6.27 -5.48
C ALA A 284 -14.91 6.88 -5.33
N VAL A 285 -14.10 6.91 -6.40
CA VAL A 285 -12.73 7.45 -6.37
C VAL A 285 -12.64 8.73 -7.21
N ARG A 286 -12.37 9.87 -6.56
CA ARG A 286 -12.21 11.17 -7.21
C ARG A 286 -10.77 11.53 -7.54
N ALA A 287 -9.79 10.99 -6.80
CA ALA A 287 -8.37 11.28 -6.97
C ALA A 287 -7.50 10.20 -6.34
N VAL A 288 -6.27 10.06 -6.84
CA VAL A 288 -5.29 9.11 -6.28
C VAL A 288 -3.95 9.83 -6.05
N VAL A 289 -3.32 9.61 -4.90
CA VAL A 289 -1.96 10.07 -4.60
C VAL A 289 -1.09 8.86 -4.27
N VAL A 290 -0.02 8.68 -5.03
CA VAL A 290 0.96 7.60 -4.84
C VAL A 290 2.32 8.22 -4.54
N ALA A 291 2.81 8.07 -3.31
CA ALA A 291 4.10 8.62 -2.91
C ALA A 291 5.17 7.51 -2.81
N ALA A 292 6.33 7.75 -3.41
CA ALA A 292 7.55 6.94 -3.34
C ALA A 292 7.28 5.42 -3.51
N MET A 293 6.65 5.03 -4.63
CA MET A 293 6.27 3.61 -4.83
C MET A 293 6.47 3.14 -6.27
N VAL A 294 6.47 4.02 -7.26
CA VAL A 294 6.36 3.59 -8.65
C VAL A 294 7.73 3.48 -9.31
N SER A 295 8.07 2.29 -9.75
CA SER A 295 9.20 1.94 -10.61
C SER A 295 8.79 0.77 -11.49
N THR A 296 9.60 0.42 -12.49
CA THR A 296 9.32 -0.76 -13.32
C THR A 296 9.85 -2.03 -12.67
N LEU A 297 9.13 -3.14 -12.83
CA LEU A 297 9.53 -4.46 -12.31
C LEU A 297 10.87 -4.90 -12.89
N ARG A 298 11.14 -4.56 -14.15
CA ARG A 298 12.40 -4.89 -14.82
C ARG A 298 13.63 -4.40 -14.05
N GLU A 299 13.57 -3.19 -13.49
CA GLU A 299 14.66 -2.60 -12.72
C GLU A 299 14.63 -2.96 -11.24
N VAL A 300 13.46 -3.27 -10.70
CA VAL A 300 13.31 -3.67 -9.28
C VAL A 300 13.78 -5.12 -9.05
N LEU A 301 13.41 -6.04 -9.93
CA LEU A 301 13.65 -7.48 -9.73
C LEU A 301 15.12 -7.84 -9.50
N PRO A 302 16.12 -7.34 -10.27
CA PRO A 302 17.48 -7.84 -10.17
C PRO A 302 18.17 -7.58 -8.82
N GLN A 303 17.84 -6.48 -8.13
CA GLN A 303 18.59 -6.04 -6.95
C GLN A 303 17.72 -5.72 -5.74
N HIS A 304 16.43 -5.48 -5.93
CA HIS A 304 15.57 -4.94 -4.88
C HIS A 304 14.40 -5.87 -4.49
N LEU A 305 14.26 -7.03 -5.13
CA LEU A 305 13.16 -7.97 -4.87
C LEU A 305 12.99 -8.29 -3.38
N HIS A 306 14.10 -8.58 -2.70
CA HIS A 306 14.11 -8.96 -1.28
C HIS A 306 13.71 -7.82 -0.33
N ALA A 307 13.76 -6.57 -0.78
CA ALA A 307 13.39 -5.40 0.01
C ALA A 307 11.88 -5.10 -0.05
N HIS A 308 11.16 -5.81 -0.92
CA HIS A 308 9.74 -5.59 -1.15
C HIS A 308 8.87 -6.70 -0.58
N THR A 309 7.69 -6.31 -0.14
CA THR A 309 6.66 -7.22 0.39
C THR A 309 5.93 -7.97 -0.72
N TRP A 310 5.38 -9.12 -0.39
CA TRP A 310 4.50 -9.90 -1.26
C TRP A 310 3.24 -9.14 -1.72
N ALA A 311 2.87 -8.05 -1.07
CA ALA A 311 1.80 -7.17 -1.54
C ALA A 311 2.18 -6.44 -2.86
N LEU A 312 3.49 -6.17 -3.08
CA LEU A 312 3.99 -5.59 -4.33
C LEU A 312 4.46 -6.66 -5.32
N MET A 313 4.97 -7.79 -4.82
CA MET A 313 5.60 -8.85 -5.62
C MET A 313 4.67 -10.06 -5.74
N THR A 314 3.42 -9.83 -6.17
CA THR A 314 2.46 -10.92 -6.39
C THR A 314 2.91 -11.82 -7.52
N PRO A 315 2.93 -13.16 -7.32
CA PRO A 315 3.27 -14.11 -8.37
C PRO A 315 2.40 -13.93 -9.62
N GLY A 316 3.05 -13.90 -10.77
CA GLY A 316 2.37 -13.71 -12.06
C GLY A 316 2.07 -12.26 -12.43
N LEU A 317 2.24 -11.28 -11.53
CA LEU A 317 1.96 -9.87 -11.84
C LEU A 317 2.71 -9.39 -13.09
N GLY A 318 3.99 -9.75 -13.22
CA GLY A 318 4.82 -9.35 -14.36
C GLY A 318 4.33 -9.88 -15.72
N THR A 319 3.46 -10.90 -15.76
CA THR A 319 2.83 -11.39 -17.01
C THR A 319 1.53 -10.66 -17.36
N VAL A 320 1.07 -9.81 -16.47
CA VAL A 320 -0.20 -9.06 -16.58
C VAL A 320 0.04 -7.62 -16.97
N ALA A 321 0.94 -6.95 -16.25
CA ALA A 321 1.29 -5.55 -16.40
C ALA A 321 2.59 -5.26 -15.64
N ASP A 322 3.16 -4.08 -15.86
CA ASP A 322 4.14 -3.48 -14.96
C ASP A 322 3.44 -2.52 -13.97
N TRP A 323 4.11 -2.17 -12.88
CA TRP A 323 3.55 -1.27 -11.86
C TRP A 323 3.07 0.07 -12.43
N PRO A 324 3.78 0.76 -13.35
CA PRO A 324 3.25 1.99 -13.95
C PRO A 324 1.90 1.81 -14.64
N GLN A 325 1.68 0.67 -15.29
CA GLN A 325 0.40 0.35 -15.93
C GLN A 325 -0.69 0.03 -14.91
N VAL A 326 -0.36 -0.64 -13.80
CA VAL A 326 -1.29 -0.85 -12.68
C VAL A 326 -1.72 0.49 -12.09
N VAL A 327 -0.77 1.42 -11.87
CA VAL A 327 -1.05 2.77 -11.36
C VAL A 327 -1.90 3.58 -12.35
N ALA A 328 -1.64 3.43 -13.65
CA ALA A 328 -2.42 4.09 -14.70
C ALA A 328 -3.81 3.47 -14.93
N ALA A 329 -4.09 2.29 -14.37
CA ALA A 329 -5.31 1.55 -14.69
C ALA A 329 -6.62 2.25 -14.21
N ALA A 330 -6.50 3.27 -13.35
CA ALA A 330 -7.61 4.11 -12.93
C ALA A 330 -7.91 5.30 -13.87
N VAL A 331 -7.18 5.47 -14.98
CA VAL A 331 -7.40 6.54 -15.95
C VAL A 331 -8.89 6.61 -16.36
N PRO A 332 -9.52 7.82 -16.47
CA PRO A 332 -8.98 9.17 -16.35
C PRO A 332 -9.02 9.75 -14.92
N THR A 333 -9.20 8.96 -13.87
CA THR A 333 -9.19 9.46 -12.48
C THR A 333 -7.94 10.30 -12.22
N PRO A 334 -8.05 11.53 -11.68
CA PRO A 334 -6.91 12.37 -11.36
C PRO A 334 -5.85 11.63 -10.51
N LEU A 335 -4.59 11.71 -10.93
CA LEU A 335 -3.46 10.99 -10.34
C LEU A 335 -2.28 11.93 -10.08
N LEU A 336 -1.84 12.00 -8.83
CA LEU A 336 -0.55 12.57 -8.43
C LEU A 336 0.40 11.43 -8.06
N VAL A 337 1.56 11.38 -8.74
CA VAL A 337 2.66 10.48 -8.33
C VAL A 337 3.84 11.33 -7.90
N GLN A 338 4.31 11.10 -6.69
CA GLN A 338 5.50 11.75 -6.13
C GLN A 338 6.64 10.75 -6.06
N PHE A 339 7.68 11.00 -6.83
CA PHE A 339 8.89 10.18 -6.88
C PHE A 339 9.94 10.74 -5.93
N ALA A 340 10.67 9.86 -5.26
CA ALA A 340 11.80 10.21 -4.40
C ALA A 340 13.12 9.90 -5.15
N ALA A 341 13.90 10.94 -5.46
CA ALA A 341 15.07 10.82 -6.34
C ALA A 341 16.22 9.99 -5.70
N ARG A 342 16.27 9.92 -4.37
CA ARG A 342 17.28 9.16 -3.62
C ARG A 342 16.69 7.92 -2.94
N ASP A 343 15.64 7.35 -3.53
CA ASP A 343 14.99 6.16 -3.01
C ASP A 343 15.86 4.92 -3.24
N ALA A 344 16.29 4.28 -2.15
CA ALA A 344 17.11 3.08 -2.23
C ALA A 344 16.29 1.81 -2.57
N LEU A 345 14.96 1.88 -2.58
CA LEU A 345 14.08 0.74 -2.86
C LEU A 345 13.63 0.71 -4.33
N PHE A 346 13.62 1.86 -4.99
CA PHE A 346 13.10 2.00 -6.35
C PHE A 346 14.16 2.63 -7.27
N PRO A 347 14.77 1.84 -8.18
CA PRO A 347 15.85 2.32 -9.05
C PRO A 347 15.45 3.53 -9.90
N ALA A 348 16.34 4.52 -9.99
CA ALA A 348 16.07 5.79 -10.69
C ALA A 348 15.70 5.59 -12.16
N ASP A 349 16.30 4.61 -12.84
CA ASP A 349 15.97 4.28 -14.23
C ASP A 349 14.54 3.77 -14.37
N GLY A 350 14.12 2.91 -13.45
CA GLY A 350 12.75 2.42 -13.39
C GLY A 350 11.75 3.52 -13.04
N VAL A 351 12.12 4.45 -12.17
CA VAL A 351 11.33 5.66 -11.86
C VAL A 351 11.12 6.53 -13.09
N ARG A 352 12.18 6.81 -13.87
CA ARG A 352 12.06 7.60 -15.12
C ARG A 352 11.13 6.92 -16.12
N ARG A 353 11.35 5.61 -16.38
CA ARG A 353 10.48 4.84 -17.30
C ARG A 353 9.03 4.82 -16.81
N ALA A 354 8.82 4.68 -15.50
CA ALA A 354 7.48 4.72 -14.91
C ALA A 354 6.78 6.06 -15.18
N HIS A 355 7.48 7.18 -15.00
CA HIS A 355 6.95 8.50 -15.31
C HIS A 355 6.56 8.64 -16.79
N ASP A 356 7.39 8.13 -17.71
CA ASP A 356 7.10 8.14 -19.13
C ASP A 356 5.86 7.30 -19.49
N VAL A 357 5.72 6.11 -18.90
CA VAL A 357 4.54 5.25 -19.09
C VAL A 357 3.27 5.95 -18.61
N LEU A 358 3.31 6.54 -17.41
CA LEU A 358 2.17 7.27 -16.85
C LEU A 358 1.78 8.48 -17.70
N THR A 359 2.77 9.23 -18.19
CA THR A 359 2.54 10.39 -19.08
C THR A 359 1.82 9.96 -20.35
N ARG A 360 2.25 8.86 -20.98
CA ARG A 360 1.58 8.32 -22.18
C ARG A 360 0.16 7.80 -21.87
N ALA A 361 -0.01 7.08 -20.77
CA ALA A 361 -1.30 6.52 -20.39
C ALA A 361 -2.37 7.60 -20.15
N TYR A 362 -1.96 8.77 -19.66
CA TYR A 362 -2.84 9.91 -19.41
C TYR A 362 -2.91 10.93 -20.56
N ALA A 363 -2.30 10.65 -21.73
CA ALA A 363 -2.31 11.58 -22.85
C ALA A 363 -3.74 11.94 -23.32
N GLY A 364 -4.68 11.02 -23.20
CA GLY A 364 -6.10 11.23 -23.51
C GLY A 364 -6.90 11.96 -22.42
N ALA A 365 -6.30 12.28 -21.27
CA ALA A 365 -6.92 12.98 -20.14
C ALA A 365 -6.02 14.15 -19.67
N PRO A 366 -5.94 15.23 -20.44
CA PRO A 366 -5.03 16.35 -20.14
C PRO A 366 -5.28 16.93 -18.76
N GLY A 367 -4.20 17.12 -17.98
CA GLY A 367 -4.25 17.67 -16.62
C GLY A 367 -4.65 16.67 -15.53
N ALA A 368 -5.08 15.45 -15.88
CA ALA A 368 -5.44 14.44 -14.89
C ALA A 368 -4.21 13.73 -14.28
N TYR A 369 -3.06 13.76 -14.91
CA TYR A 369 -1.81 13.22 -14.36
C TYR A 369 -0.83 14.34 -13.99
N ARG A 370 -0.25 14.21 -12.80
CA ARG A 370 0.88 15.00 -12.33
C ARG A 370 1.94 14.09 -11.72
N GLY A 371 3.15 14.09 -12.26
CA GLY A 371 4.32 13.47 -11.67
C GLY A 371 5.26 14.53 -11.14
N THR A 372 5.70 14.42 -9.87
CA THR A 372 6.70 15.31 -9.26
C THR A 372 7.87 14.51 -8.71
N VAL A 373 9.07 15.08 -8.80
CA VAL A 373 10.31 14.45 -8.32
C VAL A 373 10.84 15.28 -7.16
N HIS A 374 10.98 14.64 -5.99
CA HIS A 374 11.52 15.25 -4.80
C HIS A 374 12.94 14.76 -4.54
N ASP A 375 13.84 15.66 -4.17
CA ASP A 375 15.20 15.28 -3.71
C ASP A 375 15.15 14.73 -2.29
N ALA A 376 14.59 13.53 -2.16
CA ALA A 376 14.34 12.86 -0.90
C ALA A 376 14.68 11.37 -1.00
N PRO A 377 15.03 10.72 0.12
CA PRO A 377 15.03 9.26 0.21
C PRO A 377 13.60 8.72 0.25
N HIS A 378 13.43 7.41 0.44
CA HIS A 378 12.13 6.76 0.55
C HIS A 378 11.29 7.34 1.69
N ARG A 379 10.39 8.29 1.41
CA ARG A 379 9.51 8.94 2.39
C ARG A 379 8.35 9.70 1.75
N PHE A 380 7.43 10.10 2.60
CA PHE A 380 6.37 11.07 2.31
C PHE A 380 6.45 12.15 3.38
N ASP A 381 7.46 13.01 3.29
CA ASP A 381 7.73 14.04 4.28
C ASP A 381 6.74 15.23 4.19
N ARG A 382 6.94 16.23 5.05
CA ARG A 382 6.02 17.37 5.13
C ARG A 382 5.88 18.12 3.81
N VAL A 383 6.96 18.29 3.05
CA VAL A 383 6.94 18.99 1.75
C VAL A 383 6.08 18.22 0.74
N MET A 384 6.29 16.90 0.66
CA MET A 384 5.50 16.04 -0.21
C MET A 384 4.03 15.97 0.22
N GLN A 385 3.77 15.88 1.54
CA GLN A 385 2.41 15.90 2.09
C GLN A 385 1.70 17.21 1.77
N ASP A 386 2.37 18.36 2.00
CA ASP A 386 1.78 19.68 1.76
C ASP A 386 1.43 19.84 0.27
N GLU A 387 2.32 19.46 -0.66
CA GLU A 387 2.02 19.44 -2.09
C GLU A 387 0.83 18.55 -2.43
N ALA A 388 0.79 17.33 -1.88
CA ALA A 388 -0.28 16.38 -2.15
C ALA A 388 -1.64 16.88 -1.63
N PHE A 389 -1.67 17.42 -0.40
CA PHE A 389 -2.88 17.92 0.23
C PHE A 389 -3.41 19.19 -0.47
N ASP A 390 -2.52 20.08 -0.88
CA ASP A 390 -2.87 21.24 -1.70
C ASP A 390 -3.38 20.85 -3.08
N TRP A 391 -2.81 19.79 -3.68
CA TRP A 391 -3.30 19.26 -4.95
C TRP A 391 -4.70 18.66 -4.79
N LEU A 392 -4.95 17.87 -3.72
CA LEU A 392 -6.26 17.31 -3.42
C LEU A 392 -7.32 18.41 -3.18
N ALA A 393 -6.95 19.50 -2.51
CA ALA A 393 -7.85 20.63 -2.28
C ALA A 393 -8.29 21.33 -3.58
N ARG A 394 -7.43 21.34 -4.60
CA ARG A 394 -7.71 21.92 -5.93
C ARG A 394 -8.34 20.95 -6.90
N THR A 395 -8.28 19.64 -6.64
CA THR A 395 -8.87 18.63 -7.51
C THR A 395 -10.40 18.64 -7.34
N PRO A 396 -11.17 18.91 -8.38
CA PRO A 396 -12.62 18.99 -8.27
C PRO A 396 -13.23 17.66 -7.81
N ALA A 397 -14.40 17.71 -7.21
CA ALA A 397 -15.24 16.53 -7.06
C ALA A 397 -15.50 15.96 -8.46
N GLY A 398 -15.46 14.64 -8.61
CA GLY A 398 -15.74 14.03 -9.90
C GLY A 398 -17.15 14.41 -10.36
N ASP A 399 -17.26 15.01 -11.53
CA ASP A 399 -18.55 15.14 -12.21
C ASP A 399 -18.92 13.73 -12.72
N HIS A 400 -19.77 13.07 -11.96
CA HIS A 400 -20.34 11.79 -12.37
C HIS A 400 -21.65 12.08 -13.09
N ALA A 401 -21.54 12.41 -14.40
CA ALA A 401 -22.65 12.27 -15.32
C ALA A 401 -22.69 10.82 -15.86
#